data_db854384ddb77b7fb4f31a91357e7009
#
_entry.id   db854384ddb77b7fb4f31a91357e7009
#
_cell.length_a   1.000
_cell.length_b   1.000
_cell.length_c   1.000
_cell.angle_alpha   90.00
_cell.angle_beta   90.00
_cell.angle_gamma   90.00
#
_symmetry.space_group_name_H-M   'P 1'
#
loop_
_entity.id
_entity.type
_entity.pdbx_description
1 polymer ?
#
loop_
_entity_poly.entity_id
_entity_poly.type
_entity_poly.pdbx_seq_one_letter_code
_entity_poly.pdbx_strand_id
1 'polypeptide(L)'
;MKRDLSKMTCIEDLRLVAKRKMPRMFYDYIDSGSWTETTYRDNTSDFKDIRFRQKVLVNMEGRSLETKMIGQNVKMPVAIAPTGFTGMAHADGEILAARAAEKFGIPFTLSTMSICSIEDVAENTSAPFWFQLYVMRDREFMENLIKRAKDAKCSALVLTADLQVLGQRHKDIKNGLSAPPKPTIANLINLATKPEWCMKMLNTERRTFRNIVGHAKNVGDLSSLSSWTSEQFDPRLSWDDVARIKDLWGGKLIIKGIMEPEDAEKAAKSGADALVVSNHGGRQLDDTVSAIKALPDVVSAVGSDIEVWMDSGIRSGQDILKAWALGAKGTMIGRAFLYGLGAYGEEGVTRALEILYKEMDISMAFTGYRNIQDVDSSILRSTRWAQDEF
;
A
#
# COMPACT_ATOMS: atom_id res chain seq x y z
N MET A 1 -18.94 24.80 4.94
CA MET A 1 -19.53 24.26 3.68
C MET A 1 -18.95 22.88 3.46
N LYS A 2 -19.75 21.80 3.48
CA LYS A 2 -19.28 20.45 3.10
C LYS A 2 -18.83 20.52 1.64
N ARG A 3 -17.62 20.03 1.37
CA ARG A 3 -17.10 19.94 0.01
C ARG A 3 -17.91 18.91 -0.76
N ASP A 4 -18.41 19.26 -1.95
CA ASP A 4 -19.09 18.31 -2.82
C ASP A 4 -18.04 17.43 -3.51
N LEU A 5 -17.88 16.20 -3.03
CA LEU A 5 -16.98 15.21 -3.63
C LEU A 5 -17.67 14.32 -4.69
N SER A 6 -18.95 14.59 -5.01
CA SER A 6 -19.71 13.81 -6.00
C SER A 6 -19.08 13.82 -7.39
N LYS A 7 -18.36 14.89 -7.71
CA LYS A 7 -17.65 15.05 -8.99
C LYS A 7 -16.32 14.24 -9.07
N MET A 8 -15.85 13.72 -7.96
CA MET A 8 -14.72 12.79 -7.96
C MET A 8 -15.25 11.39 -8.27
N THR A 9 -15.21 11.00 -9.53
CA THR A 9 -15.88 9.80 -10.05
C THR A 9 -14.94 8.63 -10.23
N CYS A 10 -13.63 8.88 -10.32
CA CYS A 10 -12.58 7.88 -10.43
C CYS A 10 -11.31 8.30 -9.66
N ILE A 11 -10.39 7.38 -9.48
CA ILE A 11 -9.12 7.66 -8.77
C ILE A 11 -8.28 8.71 -9.49
N GLU A 12 -8.39 8.81 -10.83
CA GLU A 12 -7.68 9.82 -11.62
C GLU A 12 -8.13 11.25 -11.28
N ASP A 13 -9.42 11.47 -11.01
CA ASP A 13 -9.92 12.78 -10.57
C ASP A 13 -9.25 13.24 -9.28
N LEU A 14 -9.11 12.31 -8.31
CA LEU A 14 -8.42 12.57 -7.05
C LEU A 14 -6.92 12.83 -7.27
N ARG A 15 -6.27 12.09 -8.18
CA ARG A 15 -4.87 12.29 -8.54
C ARG A 15 -4.61 13.68 -9.07
N LEU A 16 -5.45 14.17 -9.99
CA LEU A 16 -5.32 15.50 -10.57
C LEU A 16 -5.52 16.62 -9.53
N VAL A 17 -6.41 16.42 -8.56
CA VAL A 17 -6.59 17.37 -7.45
C VAL A 17 -5.39 17.34 -6.52
N ALA A 18 -4.90 16.14 -6.11
CA ALA A 18 -3.73 15.98 -5.27
C ALA A 18 -2.50 16.66 -5.88
N LYS A 19 -2.27 16.49 -7.19
CA LYS A 19 -1.19 17.14 -7.94
C LYS A 19 -1.21 18.66 -7.83
N ARG A 20 -2.41 19.25 -7.81
CA ARG A 20 -2.55 20.72 -7.68
C ARG A 20 -2.38 21.21 -6.25
N LYS A 21 -2.81 20.43 -5.25
CA LYS A 21 -2.81 20.84 -3.83
C LYS A 21 -1.52 20.56 -3.10
N MET A 22 -0.87 19.44 -3.40
CA MET A 22 0.36 19.04 -2.73
C MET A 22 1.57 19.82 -3.27
N PRO A 23 2.61 20.04 -2.44
CA PRO A 23 3.91 20.44 -2.94
C PRO A 23 4.44 19.41 -3.93
N ARG A 24 5.06 19.90 -5.03
CA ARG A 24 5.51 19.06 -6.14
C ARG A 24 6.44 17.94 -5.67
N MET A 25 7.39 18.24 -4.79
CA MET A 25 8.34 17.24 -4.29
C MET A 25 7.66 16.04 -3.62
N PHE A 26 6.61 16.26 -2.84
CA PHE A 26 5.87 15.18 -2.17
C PHE A 26 4.88 14.49 -3.13
N TYR A 27 4.30 15.22 -4.06
CA TYR A 27 3.51 14.60 -5.11
C TYR A 27 4.35 13.69 -6.00
N ASP A 28 5.51 14.17 -6.47
CA ASP A 28 6.44 13.40 -7.30
C ASP A 28 6.98 12.16 -6.55
N TYR A 29 7.19 12.26 -5.22
CA TYR A 29 7.55 11.11 -4.39
C TYR A 29 6.50 10.00 -4.45
N ILE A 30 5.21 10.37 -4.41
CA ILE A 30 4.10 9.41 -4.50
C ILE A 30 3.94 8.89 -5.94
N ASP A 31 3.98 9.79 -6.92
CA ASP A 31 3.65 9.51 -8.33
C ASP A 31 4.92 9.28 -9.18
N SER A 32 5.78 8.36 -8.68
CA SER A 32 7.02 7.99 -9.36
C SER A 32 7.34 6.50 -9.21
N GLY A 33 8.08 5.97 -10.17
CA GLY A 33 8.75 4.68 -10.14
C GLY A 33 10.27 4.81 -10.11
N SER A 34 10.98 3.68 -10.16
CA SER A 34 12.43 3.60 -10.29
C SER A 34 12.85 3.84 -11.75
N TRP A 35 14.05 4.35 -11.93
CA TRP A 35 14.75 4.57 -13.20
C TRP A 35 13.84 5.08 -14.33
N THR A 36 13.55 4.26 -15.34
CA THR A 36 12.74 4.62 -16.52
C THR A 36 11.24 4.54 -16.29
N GLU A 37 10.81 4.02 -15.13
CA GLU A 37 9.41 3.85 -14.75
C GLU A 37 8.65 2.84 -15.66
N THR A 38 9.32 1.86 -16.26
CA THR A 38 8.70 0.82 -17.10
C THR A 38 7.74 -0.02 -16.24
N THR A 39 8.25 -0.68 -15.18
CA THR A 39 7.42 -1.47 -14.27
C THR A 39 6.31 -0.66 -13.62
N TYR A 40 6.56 0.62 -13.30
CA TYR A 40 5.52 1.52 -12.77
C TYR A 40 4.34 1.69 -13.74
N ARG A 41 4.63 1.85 -15.04
CA ARG A 41 3.59 1.95 -16.09
C ARG A 41 2.90 0.61 -16.32
N ASP A 42 3.67 -0.48 -16.41
CA ASP A 42 3.16 -1.83 -16.67
C ASP A 42 2.23 -2.32 -15.57
N ASN A 43 2.50 -1.97 -14.32
CA ASN A 43 1.61 -2.25 -13.19
C ASN A 43 0.16 -1.77 -13.41
N THR A 44 -0.04 -0.71 -14.21
CA THR A 44 -1.39 -0.19 -14.51
C THR A 44 -1.87 -0.58 -15.91
N SER A 45 -0.96 -0.70 -16.90
CA SER A 45 -1.34 -1.03 -18.27
C SER A 45 -1.75 -2.48 -18.43
N ASP A 46 -1.08 -3.42 -17.76
CA ASP A 46 -1.32 -4.85 -17.90
C ASP A 46 -2.71 -5.28 -17.40
N PHE A 47 -3.31 -4.56 -16.46
CA PHE A 47 -4.72 -4.78 -16.15
C PHE A 47 -5.66 -4.59 -17.35
N LYS A 48 -5.29 -3.77 -18.33
CA LYS A 48 -6.12 -3.53 -19.52
C LYS A 48 -6.17 -4.70 -20.47
N ASP A 49 -5.21 -5.60 -20.40
CA ASP A 49 -5.16 -6.82 -21.21
C ASP A 49 -6.14 -7.88 -20.71
N ILE A 50 -6.55 -7.80 -19.45
CA ILE A 50 -7.52 -8.71 -18.84
C ILE A 50 -8.94 -8.20 -19.13
N ARG A 51 -9.79 -9.03 -19.76
CA ARG A 51 -11.15 -8.69 -20.14
C ARG A 51 -12.18 -9.51 -19.41
N PHE A 52 -13.27 -8.88 -18.99
CA PHE A 52 -14.41 -9.56 -18.39
C PHE A 52 -15.30 -10.25 -19.42
N ARG A 53 -15.99 -11.30 -18.96
CA ARG A 53 -17.13 -11.92 -19.63
C ARG A 53 -18.42 -11.33 -19.06
N GLN A 54 -19.18 -10.63 -19.86
CA GLN A 54 -20.47 -10.08 -19.43
C GLN A 54 -21.53 -11.19 -19.44
N LYS A 55 -22.34 -11.25 -18.38
CA LYS A 55 -23.55 -12.06 -18.27
C LYS A 55 -24.78 -11.18 -18.15
N VAL A 56 -25.93 -11.65 -18.64
CA VAL A 56 -27.20 -10.91 -18.64
C VAL A 56 -28.32 -11.74 -17.99
N LEU A 57 -29.37 -11.06 -17.55
CA LEU A 57 -30.59 -11.67 -17.01
C LEU A 57 -30.35 -12.55 -15.77
N VAL A 58 -29.34 -12.23 -14.98
CA VAL A 58 -29.08 -12.83 -13.67
C VAL A 58 -29.62 -11.91 -12.58
N ASN A 59 -30.39 -12.48 -11.63
CA ASN A 59 -30.86 -11.70 -10.48
C ASN A 59 -29.68 -11.20 -9.63
N MET A 60 -29.59 -9.88 -9.46
CA MET A 60 -28.48 -9.19 -8.79
C MET A 60 -28.88 -8.60 -7.42
N GLU A 61 -30.01 -8.99 -6.84
CA GLU A 61 -30.38 -8.58 -5.49
C GLU A 61 -29.49 -9.22 -4.43
N GLY A 62 -29.17 -8.50 -3.35
CA GLY A 62 -28.41 -9.01 -2.22
C GLY A 62 -26.93 -9.25 -2.51
N ARG A 63 -26.31 -8.42 -3.38
CA ARG A 63 -24.87 -8.49 -3.65
C ARG A 63 -24.03 -8.15 -2.42
N SER A 64 -22.90 -8.83 -2.27
CA SER A 64 -21.92 -8.59 -1.21
C SER A 64 -20.49 -8.70 -1.71
N LEU A 65 -19.66 -7.75 -1.31
CA LEU A 65 -18.20 -7.79 -1.45
C LEU A 65 -17.51 -8.19 -0.15
N GLU A 66 -18.27 -8.50 0.90
CA GLU A 66 -17.75 -8.87 2.20
C GLU A 66 -16.99 -10.18 2.15
N THR A 67 -15.83 -10.20 2.81
CA THR A 67 -14.97 -11.37 2.91
C THR A 67 -14.10 -11.30 4.16
N LYS A 68 -13.09 -12.17 4.25
CA LYS A 68 -12.08 -12.14 5.31
C LYS A 68 -10.69 -11.97 4.73
N MET A 69 -9.83 -11.24 5.45
CA MET A 69 -8.40 -11.14 5.22
C MET A 69 -7.69 -11.55 6.51
N ILE A 70 -6.90 -12.61 6.48
CA ILE A 70 -6.27 -13.26 7.66
C ILE A 70 -7.22 -13.45 8.86
N GLY A 71 -8.48 -13.81 8.55
CA GLY A 71 -9.53 -14.02 9.55
C GLY A 71 -10.28 -12.77 10.00
N GLN A 72 -9.86 -11.57 9.63
CA GLN A 72 -10.55 -10.31 9.91
C GLN A 72 -11.65 -10.06 8.88
N ASN A 73 -12.89 -9.81 9.31
CA ASN A 73 -13.97 -9.43 8.41
C ASN A 73 -13.68 -8.07 7.76
N VAL A 74 -13.88 -7.98 6.45
CA VAL A 74 -13.67 -6.77 5.67
C VAL A 74 -14.86 -6.51 4.73
N LYS A 75 -15.20 -5.24 4.53
CA LYS A 75 -16.31 -4.83 3.67
C LYS A 75 -16.06 -5.10 2.19
N MET A 76 -14.81 -5.14 1.77
CA MET A 76 -14.32 -5.55 0.46
C MET A 76 -12.89 -6.08 0.62
N PRO A 77 -12.38 -6.94 -0.30
CA PRO A 77 -11.05 -7.54 -0.19
C PRO A 77 -9.90 -6.54 -0.44
N VAL A 78 -9.86 -5.48 0.37
CA VAL A 78 -8.88 -4.39 0.25
C VAL A 78 -8.34 -4.00 1.60
N ALA A 79 -7.03 -3.77 1.70
CA ALA A 79 -6.39 -3.08 2.80
C ALA A 79 -5.63 -1.84 2.30
N ILE A 80 -5.46 -0.84 3.14
CA ILE A 80 -4.57 0.28 2.84
C ILE A 80 -3.12 -0.20 3.02
N ALA A 81 -2.32 -0.11 1.94
CA ALA A 81 -0.92 -0.51 1.92
C ALA A 81 -0.05 0.39 2.81
N PRO A 82 1.05 -0.17 3.37
CA PRO A 82 2.01 0.65 4.09
C PRO A 82 2.71 1.62 3.13
N THR A 83 2.66 2.90 3.44
CA THR A 83 3.33 3.94 2.66
C THR A 83 4.11 4.87 3.59
N GLY A 84 5.38 5.06 3.28
CA GLY A 84 6.20 6.05 3.96
C GLY A 84 5.81 7.48 3.57
N PHE A 85 6.10 8.44 4.44
CA PHE A 85 5.84 9.87 4.19
C PHE A 85 4.36 10.24 3.98
N THR A 86 3.42 9.42 4.40
CA THR A 86 1.98 9.69 4.20
C THR A 86 1.57 11.03 4.84
N GLY A 87 2.13 11.38 6.02
CA GLY A 87 1.93 12.68 6.67
C GLY A 87 2.44 13.88 5.86
N MET A 88 3.28 13.68 4.83
CA MET A 88 3.69 14.76 3.92
C MET A 88 2.70 14.95 2.76
N ALA A 89 1.85 13.97 2.47
CA ALA A 89 0.73 14.19 1.55
C ALA A 89 -0.33 15.14 2.16
N HIS A 90 -0.57 14.99 3.46
CA HIS A 90 -1.47 15.81 4.25
C HIS A 90 -1.06 15.75 5.71
N ALA A 91 -1.13 16.86 6.46
CA ALA A 91 -0.87 16.85 7.89
C ALA A 91 -1.69 15.75 8.59
N ASP A 92 -1.07 15.01 9.49
CA ASP A 92 -1.66 13.86 10.20
C ASP A 92 -2.18 12.74 9.26
N GLY A 93 -1.58 12.59 8.10
CA GLY A 93 -2.08 11.77 7.00
C GLY A 93 -2.31 10.31 7.35
N GLU A 94 -1.44 9.69 8.14
CA GLU A 94 -1.59 8.30 8.57
C GLU A 94 -2.82 8.13 9.48
N ILE A 95 -3.05 9.06 10.40
CA ILE A 95 -4.23 9.07 11.29
C ILE A 95 -5.51 9.22 10.46
N LEU A 96 -5.52 10.17 9.51
CA LEU A 96 -6.69 10.41 8.65
C LEU A 96 -7.00 9.19 7.77
N ALA A 97 -5.97 8.53 7.23
CA ALA A 97 -6.14 7.32 6.43
C ALA A 97 -6.63 6.14 7.29
N ALA A 98 -6.09 5.97 8.51
CA ALA A 98 -6.52 4.93 9.43
C ALA A 98 -7.99 5.11 9.84
N ARG A 99 -8.42 6.33 10.17
CA ARG A 99 -9.83 6.63 10.48
C ARG A 99 -10.77 6.38 9.31
N ALA A 100 -10.36 6.75 8.09
CA ALA A 100 -11.16 6.48 6.90
C ALA A 100 -11.30 4.96 6.66
N ALA A 101 -10.22 4.19 6.83
CA ALA A 101 -10.23 2.74 6.70
C ALA A 101 -11.12 2.08 7.76
N GLU A 102 -10.99 2.48 9.03
CA GLU A 102 -11.81 2.01 10.14
C GLU A 102 -13.31 2.23 9.88
N LYS A 103 -13.68 3.47 9.54
CA LYS A 103 -15.08 3.83 9.22
C LYS A 103 -15.63 3.08 8.01
N PHE A 104 -14.78 2.77 7.07
CA PHE A 104 -15.16 2.02 5.87
C PHE A 104 -15.25 0.52 6.12
N GLY A 105 -14.55 -0.02 7.12
CA GLY A 105 -14.51 -1.44 7.47
C GLY A 105 -13.45 -2.22 6.69
N ILE A 106 -12.26 -1.66 6.51
CA ILE A 106 -11.09 -2.31 5.90
C ILE A 106 -9.84 -2.08 6.76
N PRO A 107 -8.80 -2.95 6.66
CA PRO A 107 -7.57 -2.77 7.40
C PRO A 107 -6.74 -1.56 6.90
N PHE A 108 -6.05 -0.91 7.83
CA PHE A 108 -5.02 0.08 7.57
C PHE A 108 -3.66 -0.48 7.98
N THR A 109 -2.61 -0.24 7.19
CA THR A 109 -1.23 -0.63 7.51
C THR A 109 -0.36 0.60 7.71
N LEU A 110 0.16 0.77 8.92
CA LEU A 110 1.12 1.83 9.25
C LEU A 110 2.55 1.41 8.84
N SER A 111 3.26 2.29 8.15
CA SER A 111 4.67 2.04 7.78
C SER A 111 5.65 2.35 8.92
N THR A 112 6.76 1.61 9.01
CA THR A 112 7.93 2.02 9.81
C THR A 112 8.37 3.45 9.49
N MET A 113 8.31 3.84 8.20
CA MET A 113 8.72 5.14 7.69
C MET A 113 7.56 6.15 7.64
N SER A 114 6.65 6.09 8.60
CA SER A 114 5.53 7.03 8.73
C SER A 114 5.93 8.29 9.49
N ILE A 115 5.19 9.36 9.24
CA ILE A 115 5.32 10.63 9.98
C ILE A 115 4.63 10.51 11.34
N CYS A 116 3.43 9.94 11.42
CA CYS A 116 2.79 9.61 12.67
C CYS A 116 3.41 8.33 13.27
N SER A 117 3.53 8.25 14.58
CA SER A 117 4.01 7.05 15.27
C SER A 117 2.93 5.97 15.38
N ILE A 118 3.33 4.79 15.86
CA ILE A 118 2.42 3.70 16.21
C ILE A 118 1.41 4.20 17.24
N GLU A 119 1.87 4.90 18.26
CA GLU A 119 1.07 5.45 19.35
C GLU A 119 0.10 6.53 18.85
N ASP A 120 0.59 7.44 17.98
CA ASP A 120 -0.27 8.46 17.36
C ASP A 120 -1.49 7.86 16.66
N VAL A 121 -1.30 6.75 15.93
CA VAL A 121 -2.41 6.07 15.25
C VAL A 121 -3.31 5.35 16.25
N ALA A 122 -2.72 4.63 17.22
CA ALA A 122 -3.47 3.88 18.23
C ALA A 122 -4.35 4.78 19.10
N GLU A 123 -3.87 5.97 19.48
CA GLU A 123 -4.63 6.96 20.25
C GLU A 123 -5.78 7.60 19.46
N ASN A 124 -5.74 7.54 18.15
CA ASN A 124 -6.67 8.23 17.27
C ASN A 124 -7.61 7.29 16.49
N THR A 125 -7.54 5.98 16.72
CA THR A 125 -8.42 4.95 16.14
C THR A 125 -8.91 4.01 17.24
N SER A 126 -10.03 3.33 17.01
CA SER A 126 -10.61 2.33 17.91
C SER A 126 -10.36 0.90 17.43
N ALA A 127 -10.29 0.71 16.12
CA ALA A 127 -9.99 -0.61 15.54
C ALA A 127 -8.49 -0.89 15.51
N PRO A 128 -8.07 -2.14 15.71
CA PRO A 128 -6.68 -2.53 15.54
C PRO A 128 -6.26 -2.35 14.08
N PHE A 129 -5.03 -1.88 13.88
CA PHE A 129 -4.42 -1.72 12.56
C PHE A 129 -3.23 -2.68 12.41
N TRP A 130 -2.66 -2.76 11.19
CA TRP A 130 -1.47 -3.54 10.91
C TRP A 130 -0.24 -2.63 10.96
N PHE A 131 0.88 -3.18 11.39
CA PHE A 131 2.15 -2.46 11.38
C PHE A 131 3.12 -3.09 10.38
N GLN A 132 3.71 -2.27 9.51
CA GLN A 132 4.71 -2.73 8.55
C GLN A 132 6.12 -2.50 9.10
N LEU A 133 6.93 -3.56 9.05
CA LEU A 133 8.30 -3.61 9.52
C LEU A 133 9.28 -3.67 8.34
N TYR A 134 10.29 -2.81 8.36
CA TYR A 134 11.53 -3.01 7.64
C TYR A 134 12.57 -3.64 8.57
N VAL A 135 13.32 -4.62 8.06
CA VAL A 135 14.45 -5.18 8.80
C VAL A 135 15.63 -4.21 8.69
N MET A 136 16.09 -3.78 9.86
CA MET A 136 17.17 -2.81 9.99
C MET A 136 18.41 -3.44 10.60
N ARG A 137 19.59 -2.86 10.37
CA ARG A 137 20.86 -3.30 10.98
C ARG A 137 20.84 -3.19 12.49
N ASP A 138 20.19 -2.14 13.04
CA ASP A 138 19.94 -2.00 14.47
C ASP A 138 18.81 -2.95 14.88
N ARG A 139 19.20 -4.15 15.33
CA ARG A 139 18.26 -5.21 15.73
C ARG A 139 17.52 -4.86 17.02
N GLU A 140 18.13 -4.14 17.94
CA GLU A 140 17.48 -3.69 19.18
C GLU A 140 16.35 -2.70 18.87
N PHE A 141 16.61 -1.75 17.96
CA PHE A 141 15.59 -0.82 17.48
C PHE A 141 14.42 -1.56 16.80
N MET A 142 14.73 -2.55 15.96
CA MET A 142 13.71 -3.37 15.30
C MET A 142 12.83 -4.13 16.32
N GLU A 143 13.45 -4.77 17.32
CA GLU A 143 12.73 -5.48 18.39
C GLU A 143 11.84 -4.53 19.21
N ASN A 144 12.32 -3.31 19.47
CA ASN A 144 11.52 -2.28 20.11
C ASN A 144 10.31 -1.85 19.28
N LEU A 145 10.46 -1.74 17.94
CA LEU A 145 9.31 -1.47 17.05
C LEU A 145 8.26 -2.59 17.15
N ILE A 146 8.69 -3.86 17.13
CA ILE A 146 7.78 -5.01 17.28
C ILE A 146 7.06 -4.94 18.64
N LYS A 147 7.80 -4.65 19.72
CA LYS A 147 7.21 -4.49 21.05
C LYS A 147 6.18 -3.38 21.09
N ARG A 148 6.49 -2.19 20.56
CA ARG A 148 5.56 -1.05 20.49
C ARG A 148 4.29 -1.39 19.69
N ALA A 149 4.44 -2.12 18.57
CA ALA A 149 3.31 -2.58 17.77
C ALA A 149 2.41 -3.55 18.56
N LYS A 150 2.99 -4.44 19.40
CA LYS A 150 2.23 -5.31 20.31
C LYS A 150 1.51 -4.49 21.39
N ASP A 151 2.21 -3.57 22.03
CA ASP A 151 1.65 -2.72 23.08
C ASP A 151 0.48 -1.87 22.56
N ALA A 152 0.56 -1.43 21.29
CA ALA A 152 -0.51 -0.74 20.57
C ALA A 152 -1.60 -1.68 20.02
N LYS A 153 -1.52 -2.99 20.30
CA LYS A 153 -2.49 -4.02 19.86
C LYS A 153 -2.68 -4.07 18.35
N CYS A 154 -1.60 -3.87 17.57
CA CYS A 154 -1.65 -4.13 16.14
C CYS A 154 -2.05 -5.58 15.88
N SER A 155 -3.00 -5.82 14.95
CA SER A 155 -3.55 -7.17 14.71
C SER A 155 -2.70 -8.02 13.76
N ALA A 156 -1.79 -7.42 13.01
CA ALA A 156 -0.84 -8.12 12.15
C ALA A 156 0.46 -7.34 11.97
N LEU A 157 1.54 -8.08 11.70
CA LEU A 157 2.82 -7.53 11.25
C LEU A 157 2.98 -7.77 9.76
N VAL A 158 3.33 -6.73 9.00
CA VAL A 158 3.62 -6.80 7.57
C VAL A 158 5.13 -6.65 7.37
N LEU A 159 5.82 -7.74 7.11
CA LEU A 159 7.26 -7.75 6.84
C LEU A 159 7.49 -7.43 5.37
N THR A 160 8.21 -6.35 5.08
CA THR A 160 8.58 -5.98 3.72
C THR A 160 9.94 -6.57 3.36
N ALA A 161 9.96 -7.46 2.37
CA ALA A 161 11.14 -8.24 1.97
C ALA A 161 11.92 -7.63 0.79
N ASP A 162 11.30 -6.76 -0.01
CA ASP A 162 11.83 -6.21 -1.26
C ASP A 162 12.63 -4.90 -1.09
N LEU A 163 13.04 -4.55 0.13
CA LEU A 163 13.75 -3.31 0.43
C LEU A 163 15.07 -3.54 1.18
N GLN A 164 15.88 -4.50 0.75
CA GLN A 164 17.26 -4.68 1.24
C GLN A 164 18.20 -3.58 0.73
N VAL A 165 17.91 -3.10 -0.47
CA VAL A 165 18.62 -2.01 -1.14
C VAL A 165 17.58 -1.03 -1.71
N LEU A 166 17.86 0.27 -1.64
CA LEU A 166 16.94 1.30 -2.15
C LEU A 166 17.00 1.40 -3.68
N GLY A 167 15.85 1.25 -4.33
CA GLY A 167 15.69 1.57 -5.74
C GLY A 167 15.93 3.06 -6.03
N GLN A 168 16.58 3.38 -7.14
CA GLN A 168 16.89 4.75 -7.51
C GLN A 168 15.70 5.42 -8.21
N ARG A 169 15.12 6.42 -7.59
CA ARG A 169 13.99 7.20 -8.14
C ARG A 169 14.50 8.58 -8.59
N HIS A 170 14.54 8.80 -9.91
CA HIS A 170 15.08 10.01 -10.52
C HIS A 170 14.32 11.28 -10.07
N LYS A 171 12.99 11.21 -9.88
CA LYS A 171 12.20 12.35 -9.42
C LYS A 171 12.56 12.74 -7.99
N ASP A 172 12.80 11.77 -7.10
CA ASP A 172 13.21 12.04 -5.72
C ASP A 172 14.56 12.76 -5.69
N ILE A 173 15.54 12.28 -6.48
CA ILE A 173 16.87 12.89 -6.59
C ILE A 173 16.76 14.33 -7.13
N LYS A 174 16.01 14.54 -8.22
CA LYS A 174 15.80 15.87 -8.82
C LYS A 174 15.09 16.86 -7.89
N ASN A 175 14.22 16.35 -7.03
CA ASN A 175 13.51 17.15 -6.03
C ASN A 175 14.30 17.33 -4.72
N GLY A 176 15.52 16.81 -4.63
CA GLY A 176 16.35 16.91 -3.44
C GLY A 176 15.84 16.11 -2.25
N LEU A 177 15.00 15.09 -2.47
CA LEU A 177 14.56 14.12 -1.46
C LEU A 177 15.58 12.99 -1.26
N SER A 178 16.83 13.19 -1.67
CA SER A 178 17.94 12.31 -1.37
C SER A 178 18.31 12.37 0.12
N ALA A 179 19.07 11.41 0.59
CA ALA A 179 19.67 11.44 1.92
C ALA A 179 21.10 12.07 1.87
N PRO A 180 21.38 13.17 2.55
CA PRO A 180 20.43 14.08 3.25
C PRO A 180 19.58 14.93 2.31
N PRO A 181 18.36 15.35 2.72
CA PRO A 181 17.51 16.20 1.91
C PRO A 181 18.17 17.54 1.57
N LYS A 182 18.14 17.91 0.29
CA LYS A 182 18.68 19.19 -0.19
C LYS A 182 17.56 19.96 -0.91
N PRO A 183 16.70 20.69 -0.17
CA PRO A 183 15.60 21.42 -0.80
C PRO A 183 16.16 22.44 -1.80
N THR A 184 15.60 22.44 -3.01
CA THR A 184 15.99 23.37 -4.07
C THR A 184 15.23 24.70 -3.94
N ILE A 185 15.74 25.78 -4.52
CA ILE A 185 15.01 27.06 -4.61
C ILE A 185 13.66 26.85 -5.29
N ALA A 186 13.59 25.99 -6.32
CA ALA A 186 12.35 25.67 -7.01
C ALA A 186 11.32 25.01 -6.06
N ASN A 187 11.76 24.19 -5.11
CA ASN A 187 10.88 23.60 -4.09
C ASN A 187 10.33 24.67 -3.13
N LEU A 188 11.16 25.63 -2.71
CA LEU A 188 10.71 26.73 -1.85
C LEU A 188 9.69 27.62 -2.55
N ILE A 189 9.89 27.97 -3.82
CA ILE A 189 8.93 28.71 -4.63
C ILE A 189 7.63 27.91 -4.78
N ASN A 190 7.73 26.59 -5.04
CA ASN A 190 6.54 25.75 -5.16
C ASN A 190 5.77 25.65 -3.84
N LEU A 191 6.45 25.53 -2.69
CA LEU A 191 5.82 25.56 -1.36
C LEU A 191 5.02 26.83 -1.14
N ALA A 192 5.54 28.01 -1.52
CA ALA A 192 4.84 29.27 -1.40
C ALA A 192 3.51 29.31 -2.19
N THR A 193 3.36 28.48 -3.21
CA THR A 193 2.10 28.32 -3.98
C THR A 193 1.10 27.37 -3.32
N LYS A 194 1.41 26.77 -2.16
CA LYS A 194 0.60 25.78 -1.46
C LYS A 194 0.20 26.20 -0.03
N PRO A 195 -0.45 27.38 0.13
CA PRO A 195 -0.71 27.96 1.46
C PRO A 195 -1.59 27.06 2.34
N GLU A 196 -2.58 26.37 1.78
CA GLU A 196 -3.45 25.43 2.54
C GLU A 196 -2.62 24.28 3.13
N TRP A 197 -1.72 23.70 2.33
CA TRP A 197 -0.82 22.63 2.79
C TRP A 197 0.13 23.15 3.87
N CYS A 198 0.76 24.30 3.66
CA CYS A 198 1.67 24.93 4.62
C CYS A 198 1.00 25.20 5.96
N MET A 199 -0.21 25.78 5.96
CA MET A 199 -0.96 26.05 7.20
C MET A 199 -1.28 24.76 7.95
N LYS A 200 -1.70 23.70 7.28
CA LYS A 200 -1.96 22.41 7.91
C LYS A 200 -0.70 21.81 8.54
N MET A 201 0.43 21.89 7.83
CA MET A 201 1.71 21.41 8.36
C MET A 201 2.24 22.26 9.53
N LEU A 202 1.93 23.55 9.58
CA LEU A 202 2.27 24.39 10.72
C LEU A 202 1.41 24.11 11.96
N ASN A 203 0.21 23.60 11.79
CA ASN A 203 -0.74 23.31 12.87
C ASN A 203 -0.61 21.90 13.44
N THR A 204 0.20 21.02 12.87
CA THR A 204 0.49 19.71 13.43
C THR A 204 1.83 19.67 14.14
N GLU A 205 1.95 18.87 15.19
CA GLU A 205 3.22 18.54 15.84
C GLU A 205 3.98 17.44 15.08
N ARG A 206 3.29 16.71 14.18
CA ARG A 206 3.80 15.54 13.48
C ARG A 206 4.44 15.96 12.16
N ARG A 207 5.76 16.23 12.19
CA ARG A 207 6.53 16.74 11.04
C ARG A 207 7.79 15.96 10.74
N THR A 208 8.05 14.89 11.47
CA THR A 208 9.23 14.04 11.35
C THR A 208 8.84 12.57 11.49
N PHE A 209 9.73 11.63 11.24
CA PHE A 209 9.49 10.20 11.40
C PHE A 209 9.41 9.81 12.87
N ARG A 210 8.22 9.88 13.46
CA ARG A 210 8.01 9.70 14.91
C ARG A 210 8.18 8.26 15.39
N ASN A 211 8.24 7.28 14.50
CA ASN A 211 8.67 5.93 14.87
C ASN A 211 10.18 5.81 15.09
N ILE A 212 10.97 6.74 14.55
CA ILE A 212 12.44 6.68 14.53
C ILE A 212 13.05 7.73 15.47
N VAL A 213 12.67 8.99 15.30
CA VAL A 213 13.20 10.11 16.10
C VAL A 213 12.83 9.92 17.57
N GLY A 214 13.83 9.95 18.45
CA GLY A 214 13.66 9.68 19.87
C GLY A 214 13.65 8.21 20.27
N HIS A 215 13.66 7.27 19.30
CA HIS A 215 13.69 5.83 19.54
C HIS A 215 14.95 5.15 19.00
N ALA A 216 15.51 5.67 17.89
CA ALA A 216 16.77 5.19 17.35
C ALA A 216 17.97 5.92 17.96
N LYS A 217 19.07 5.19 18.17
CA LYS A 217 20.32 5.77 18.73
C LYS A 217 20.88 6.83 17.79
N ASN A 218 21.30 7.97 18.35
CA ASN A 218 21.93 9.09 17.63
C ASN A 218 21.05 9.78 16.55
N VAL A 219 19.73 9.67 16.64
CA VAL A 219 18.80 10.34 15.72
C VAL A 219 18.00 11.38 16.50
N GLY A 220 18.47 12.62 16.46
CA GLY A 220 17.82 13.77 17.14
C GLY A 220 17.20 14.80 16.19
N ASP A 221 17.60 14.81 14.93
CA ASP A 221 17.15 15.79 13.93
C ASP A 221 17.00 15.20 12.52
N LEU A 222 16.54 16.00 11.56
CA LEU A 222 16.33 15.58 10.17
C LEU A 222 17.64 15.23 9.45
N SER A 223 18.76 15.81 9.85
CA SER A 223 20.05 15.54 9.23
C SER A 223 20.60 14.17 9.65
N SER A 224 20.63 13.91 10.95
CA SER A 224 21.01 12.60 11.52
C SER A 224 20.05 11.48 11.07
N LEU A 225 18.75 11.79 10.97
CA LEU A 225 17.74 10.86 10.46
C LEU A 225 18.02 10.40 9.02
N SER A 226 18.41 11.32 8.14
CA SER A 226 18.65 11.00 6.73
C SER A 226 19.86 10.09 6.55
N SER A 227 20.96 10.38 7.22
CA SER A 227 22.18 9.54 7.21
C SER A 227 21.85 8.17 7.81
N TRP A 228 21.18 8.16 8.95
CA TRP A 228 20.77 6.94 9.63
C TRP A 228 19.89 6.05 8.72
N THR A 229 18.86 6.62 8.08
CA THR A 229 17.94 5.85 7.23
C THR A 229 18.67 5.17 6.08
N SER A 230 19.61 5.85 5.41
CA SER A 230 20.34 5.27 4.28
C SER A 230 21.27 4.13 4.69
N GLU A 231 21.75 4.13 5.94
CA GLU A 231 22.67 3.13 6.47
C GLU A 231 21.97 1.93 7.12
N GLN A 232 20.71 2.08 7.53
CA GLN A 232 20.00 1.09 8.35
C GLN A 232 19.34 -0.03 7.57
N PHE A 233 19.04 0.12 6.28
CA PHE A 233 18.55 -1.01 5.51
C PHE A 233 19.59 -2.13 5.51
N ASP A 234 19.18 -3.34 5.94
CA ASP A 234 20.10 -4.47 6.07
C ASP A 234 20.12 -5.30 4.79
N PRO A 235 21.19 -5.24 3.99
CA PRO A 235 21.32 -6.04 2.78
C PRO A 235 21.47 -7.55 3.06
N ARG A 236 21.65 -7.94 4.33
CA ARG A 236 21.82 -9.34 4.77
C ARG A 236 20.51 -10.01 5.14
N LEU A 237 19.36 -9.31 5.05
CA LEU A 237 18.06 -9.89 5.32
C LEU A 237 17.90 -11.24 4.62
N SER A 238 17.53 -12.26 5.38
CA SER A 238 17.38 -13.64 4.92
C SER A 238 16.10 -14.29 5.44
N TRP A 239 15.79 -15.49 4.98
CA TRP A 239 14.65 -16.25 5.47
C TRP A 239 14.78 -16.66 6.96
N ASP A 240 15.99 -16.75 7.48
CA ASP A 240 16.22 -16.98 8.93
C ASP A 240 15.73 -15.79 9.77
N ASP A 241 15.88 -14.56 9.26
CA ASP A 241 15.31 -13.37 9.92
C ASP A 241 13.78 -13.42 9.95
N VAL A 242 13.13 -13.97 8.92
CA VAL A 242 11.67 -14.12 8.86
C VAL A 242 11.19 -15.01 10.01
N ALA A 243 11.83 -16.17 10.22
CA ALA A 243 11.50 -17.07 11.31
C ALA A 243 11.65 -16.37 12.68
N ARG A 244 12.79 -15.70 12.92
CA ARG A 244 13.02 -14.94 14.14
C ARG A 244 11.96 -13.85 14.37
N ILE A 245 11.57 -13.10 13.32
CA ILE A 245 10.56 -12.04 13.41
C ILE A 245 9.19 -12.67 13.72
N LYS A 246 8.85 -13.81 13.11
CA LYS A 246 7.60 -14.53 13.41
C LYS A 246 7.54 -14.93 14.88
N ASP A 247 8.62 -15.46 15.43
CA ASP A 247 8.72 -15.85 16.84
C ASP A 247 8.60 -14.62 17.75
N LEU A 248 9.34 -13.56 17.45
CA LEU A 248 9.27 -12.30 18.21
C LEU A 248 7.87 -11.68 18.16
N TRP A 249 7.20 -11.72 17.01
CA TRP A 249 5.87 -11.16 16.86
C TRP A 249 4.80 -12.03 17.54
N GLY A 250 4.81 -13.32 17.30
CA GLY A 250 3.90 -14.30 17.89
C GLY A 250 2.43 -14.15 17.46
N GLY A 251 2.14 -13.33 16.46
CA GLY A 251 0.81 -13.08 15.91
C GLY A 251 0.73 -13.32 14.40
N LYS A 252 -0.26 -12.71 13.74
CA LYS A 252 -0.43 -12.79 12.29
C LYS A 252 0.72 -12.09 11.55
N LEU A 253 1.38 -12.80 10.64
CA LEU A 253 2.49 -12.30 9.82
C LEU A 253 2.12 -12.31 8.34
N ILE A 254 2.37 -11.20 7.67
CA ILE A 254 2.19 -11.02 6.23
C ILE A 254 3.55 -10.70 5.62
N ILE A 255 3.97 -11.43 4.59
CA ILE A 255 5.22 -11.15 3.88
C ILE A 255 4.91 -10.42 2.58
N LYS A 256 5.45 -9.21 2.44
CA LYS A 256 5.21 -8.33 1.29
C LYS A 256 6.46 -8.19 0.42
N GLY A 257 6.29 -8.18 -0.91
CA GLY A 257 7.40 -8.01 -1.85
C GLY A 257 7.79 -9.28 -2.59
N ILE A 258 6.88 -10.25 -2.67
CA ILE A 258 7.08 -11.53 -3.35
C ILE A 258 6.64 -11.39 -4.81
N MET A 259 7.49 -11.82 -5.74
CA MET A 259 7.19 -11.80 -7.18
C MET A 259 7.41 -13.18 -7.84
N GLU A 260 8.19 -14.06 -7.20
CA GLU A 260 8.59 -15.35 -7.77
C GLU A 260 7.97 -16.51 -6.99
N PRO A 261 7.55 -17.60 -7.67
CA PRO A 261 6.98 -18.80 -7.03
C PRO A 261 7.88 -19.43 -5.97
N GLU A 262 9.18 -19.49 -6.19
CA GLU A 262 10.15 -20.08 -5.27
C GLU A 262 10.24 -19.31 -3.95
N ASP A 263 10.08 -17.98 -3.98
CA ASP A 263 10.04 -17.17 -2.77
C ASP A 263 8.67 -17.25 -2.09
N ALA A 264 7.61 -17.44 -2.86
CA ALA A 264 6.28 -17.71 -2.32
C ALA A 264 6.23 -19.02 -1.55
N GLU A 265 6.86 -20.10 -2.04
CA GLU A 265 6.98 -21.37 -1.31
C GLU A 265 7.74 -21.22 0.01
N LYS A 266 8.83 -20.43 0.01
CA LYS A 266 9.56 -20.14 1.26
C LYS A 266 8.71 -19.33 2.22
N ALA A 267 7.93 -18.37 1.73
CA ALA A 267 6.98 -17.60 2.54
C ALA A 267 5.93 -18.50 3.19
N ALA A 268 5.33 -19.42 2.44
CA ALA A 268 4.37 -20.39 2.98
C ALA A 268 5.02 -21.29 4.06
N LYS A 269 6.23 -21.80 3.81
CA LYS A 269 6.99 -22.64 4.76
C LYS A 269 7.44 -21.89 6.01
N SER A 270 7.54 -20.55 5.98
CA SER A 270 7.93 -19.73 7.13
C SER A 270 6.84 -19.57 8.20
N GLY A 271 5.65 -20.10 7.96
CA GLY A 271 4.48 -19.96 8.85
C GLY A 271 3.82 -18.58 8.78
N ALA A 272 4.05 -17.80 7.71
CA ALA A 272 3.30 -16.59 7.46
C ALA A 272 1.82 -16.91 7.18
N ASP A 273 0.93 -15.98 7.52
CA ASP A 273 -0.52 -16.14 7.34
C ASP A 273 -0.99 -15.65 5.96
N ALA A 274 -0.25 -14.72 5.37
CA ALA A 274 -0.47 -14.24 4.01
C ALA A 274 0.83 -13.77 3.37
N LEU A 275 0.86 -13.74 2.04
CA LEU A 275 1.88 -13.04 1.27
C LEU A 275 1.25 -12.02 0.32
N VAL A 276 2.03 -11.01 -0.07
CA VAL A 276 1.61 -9.98 -1.02
C VAL A 276 2.51 -10.01 -2.25
N VAL A 277 1.93 -10.37 -3.41
CA VAL A 277 2.58 -10.22 -4.71
C VAL A 277 2.75 -8.73 -4.98
N SER A 278 4.00 -8.28 -4.99
CA SER A 278 4.32 -6.86 -4.97
C SER A 278 5.71 -6.59 -5.54
N ASN A 279 5.80 -5.64 -6.47
CA ASN A 279 7.06 -5.04 -6.91
C ASN A 279 7.24 -3.62 -6.33
N HIS A 280 6.66 -3.39 -5.12
CA HIS A 280 6.71 -2.09 -4.44
C HIS A 280 6.12 -0.94 -5.25
N GLY A 281 5.16 -1.23 -6.13
CA GLY A 281 4.56 -0.24 -7.02
C GLY A 281 5.50 0.29 -8.09
N GLY A 282 6.48 -0.52 -8.55
CA GLY A 282 7.49 -0.15 -9.52
C GLY A 282 8.54 0.83 -8.96
N ARG A 283 8.81 0.79 -7.63
CA ARG A 283 9.71 1.71 -6.92
C ARG A 283 11.05 1.09 -6.54
N GLN A 284 11.22 -0.21 -6.79
CA GLN A 284 12.43 -0.98 -6.50
C GLN A 284 13.09 -1.39 -7.81
N LEU A 285 13.06 -2.64 -8.22
CA LEU A 285 13.58 -3.08 -9.50
C LEU A 285 12.68 -2.57 -10.64
N ASP A 286 13.26 -1.88 -11.63
CA ASP A 286 12.58 -1.55 -12.88
C ASP A 286 12.80 -2.67 -13.91
N ASP A 287 12.07 -2.68 -15.00
CA ASP A 287 12.10 -3.70 -16.03
C ASP A 287 11.80 -5.14 -15.52
N THR A 288 11.03 -5.25 -14.42
CA THR A 288 10.43 -6.50 -13.98
C THR A 288 8.97 -6.57 -14.41
N VAL A 289 8.40 -7.77 -14.44
CA VAL A 289 6.98 -7.97 -14.76
C VAL A 289 6.07 -7.23 -13.76
N SER A 290 4.87 -6.89 -14.21
CA SER A 290 3.87 -6.32 -13.30
C SER A 290 3.37 -7.35 -12.31
N ALA A 291 2.94 -6.89 -11.12
CA ALA A 291 2.42 -7.78 -10.09
C ALA A 291 1.19 -8.59 -10.54
N ILE A 292 0.33 -8.02 -11.43
CA ILE A 292 -0.84 -8.75 -11.94
C ILE A 292 -0.45 -9.89 -12.87
N LYS A 293 0.67 -9.79 -13.59
CA LYS A 293 1.19 -10.89 -14.44
C LYS A 293 1.88 -11.97 -13.60
N ALA A 294 2.57 -11.61 -12.51
CA ALA A 294 3.19 -12.58 -11.62
C ALA A 294 2.18 -13.32 -10.72
N LEU A 295 1.00 -12.73 -10.51
CA LEU A 295 0.00 -13.26 -9.57
C LEU A 295 -0.43 -14.71 -9.86
N PRO A 296 -0.78 -15.12 -11.11
CA PRO A 296 -1.21 -16.49 -11.38
C PRO A 296 -0.18 -17.55 -11.01
N ASP A 297 1.08 -17.32 -11.30
CA ASP A 297 2.18 -18.26 -11.03
C ASP A 297 2.37 -18.44 -9.52
N VAL A 298 2.36 -17.33 -8.76
CA VAL A 298 2.43 -17.37 -7.30
C VAL A 298 1.21 -18.07 -6.70
N VAL A 299 0.00 -17.79 -7.19
CA VAL A 299 -1.23 -18.47 -6.74
C VAL A 299 -1.18 -19.97 -7.04
N SER A 300 -0.70 -20.35 -8.21
CA SER A 300 -0.54 -21.77 -8.60
C SER A 300 0.43 -22.50 -7.67
N ALA A 301 1.50 -21.84 -7.25
CA ALA A 301 2.51 -22.45 -6.39
C ALA A 301 2.04 -22.66 -4.94
N VAL A 302 1.31 -21.69 -4.36
CA VAL A 302 1.04 -21.68 -2.91
C VAL A 302 -0.38 -21.28 -2.50
N GLY A 303 -1.27 -21.05 -3.43
CA GLY A 303 -2.61 -20.52 -3.12
C GLY A 303 -3.50 -21.43 -2.28
N SER A 304 -3.15 -22.73 -2.14
CA SER A 304 -3.81 -23.68 -1.21
C SER A 304 -3.26 -23.60 0.21
N ASP A 305 -2.05 -23.09 0.40
CA ASP A 305 -1.30 -23.20 1.65
C ASP A 305 -1.31 -21.90 2.46
N ILE A 306 -1.42 -20.76 1.78
CA ILE A 306 -1.34 -19.41 2.36
C ILE A 306 -2.27 -18.44 1.61
N GLU A 307 -2.80 -17.42 2.30
CA GLU A 307 -3.53 -16.36 1.60
C GLU A 307 -2.59 -15.56 0.68
N VAL A 308 -2.84 -15.56 -0.62
CA VAL A 308 -2.10 -14.75 -1.59
C VAL A 308 -2.87 -13.46 -1.84
N TRP A 309 -2.23 -12.34 -1.60
CA TRP A 309 -2.74 -11.00 -1.92
C TRP A 309 -1.86 -10.35 -2.98
N MET A 310 -2.32 -9.23 -3.52
CA MET A 310 -1.47 -8.42 -4.39
C MET A 310 -1.61 -6.92 -4.12
N ASP A 311 -0.57 -6.18 -4.45
CA ASP A 311 -0.62 -4.74 -4.64
C ASP A 311 0.01 -4.35 -5.99
N SER A 312 0.36 -3.10 -6.15
CA SER A 312 0.96 -2.53 -7.36
C SER A 312 -0.02 -2.39 -8.53
N GLY A 313 -0.33 -1.16 -8.85
CA GLY A 313 -1.10 -0.81 -10.06
C GLY A 313 -2.59 -0.61 -9.87
N ILE A 314 -3.22 -1.03 -8.79
CA ILE A 314 -4.67 -0.90 -8.56
C ILE A 314 -5.11 0.57 -8.58
N ARG A 315 -6.06 0.89 -9.46
CA ARG A 315 -6.66 2.22 -9.63
C ARG A 315 -8.17 2.19 -9.77
N SER A 316 -8.77 1.01 -9.88
CA SER A 316 -10.22 0.84 -10.03
C SER A 316 -10.72 -0.39 -9.28
N GLY A 317 -12.02 -0.44 -9.01
CA GLY A 317 -12.66 -1.64 -8.49
C GLY A 317 -12.61 -2.81 -9.46
N GLN A 318 -12.49 -2.54 -10.75
CA GLN A 318 -12.27 -3.54 -11.79
C GLN A 318 -10.91 -4.24 -11.63
N ASP A 319 -9.86 -3.50 -11.27
CA ASP A 319 -8.53 -4.08 -11.05
C ASP A 319 -8.56 -5.05 -9.85
N ILE A 320 -9.27 -4.68 -8.77
CA ILE A 320 -9.46 -5.55 -7.60
C ILE A 320 -10.20 -6.83 -8.00
N LEU A 321 -11.28 -6.72 -8.77
CA LEU A 321 -12.07 -7.88 -9.22
C LEU A 321 -11.26 -8.80 -10.13
N LYS A 322 -10.38 -8.25 -11.01
CA LYS A 322 -9.47 -9.03 -11.85
C LYS A 322 -8.44 -9.80 -11.00
N ALA A 323 -7.83 -9.13 -10.03
CA ALA A 323 -6.89 -9.78 -9.12
C ALA A 323 -7.55 -10.91 -8.33
N TRP A 324 -8.78 -10.69 -7.81
CA TRP A 324 -9.56 -11.72 -7.14
C TRP A 324 -9.85 -12.90 -8.05
N ALA A 325 -10.30 -12.65 -9.28
CA ALA A 325 -10.61 -13.70 -10.25
C ALA A 325 -9.37 -14.52 -10.67
N LEU A 326 -8.17 -13.95 -10.58
CA LEU A 326 -6.89 -14.63 -10.78
C LEU A 326 -6.37 -15.34 -9.52
N GLY A 327 -7.17 -15.39 -8.45
CA GLY A 327 -6.89 -16.18 -7.26
C GLY A 327 -6.41 -15.39 -6.04
N ALA A 328 -6.20 -14.09 -6.14
CA ALA A 328 -5.89 -13.28 -4.96
C ALA A 328 -7.06 -13.31 -3.96
N LYS A 329 -6.76 -13.47 -2.66
CA LYS A 329 -7.75 -13.42 -1.57
C LYS A 329 -7.85 -12.02 -0.93
N GLY A 330 -7.08 -11.08 -1.41
CA GLY A 330 -7.09 -9.69 -0.98
C GLY A 330 -6.18 -8.83 -1.85
N THR A 331 -6.32 -7.53 -1.70
CA THR A 331 -5.48 -6.55 -2.39
C THR A 331 -5.05 -5.45 -1.43
N MET A 332 -3.97 -4.75 -1.76
CA MET A 332 -3.57 -3.55 -1.03
C MET A 332 -3.48 -2.35 -1.98
N ILE A 333 -3.93 -1.19 -1.52
CA ILE A 333 -3.88 0.06 -2.28
C ILE A 333 -2.90 1.05 -1.65
N GLY A 334 -1.96 1.57 -2.44
CA GLY A 334 -1.02 2.62 -2.05
C GLY A 334 -1.43 3.97 -2.66
N ARG A 335 -1.02 4.24 -3.90
CA ARG A 335 -1.28 5.53 -4.55
C ARG A 335 -2.75 5.94 -4.60
N ALA A 336 -3.67 4.98 -4.76
CA ALA A 336 -5.09 5.27 -4.85
C ALA A 336 -5.61 6.02 -3.62
N PHE A 337 -5.25 5.58 -2.40
CA PHE A 337 -5.64 6.30 -1.20
C PHE A 337 -4.83 7.59 -0.98
N LEU A 338 -3.54 7.60 -1.35
CA LEU A 338 -2.68 8.79 -1.22
C LEU A 338 -3.15 9.95 -2.09
N TYR A 339 -3.70 9.68 -3.28
CA TYR A 339 -4.32 10.70 -4.10
C TYR A 339 -5.56 11.28 -3.42
N GLY A 340 -6.40 10.44 -2.82
CA GLY A 340 -7.52 10.88 -2.01
C GLY A 340 -7.06 11.75 -0.84
N LEU A 341 -6.08 11.27 -0.08
CA LEU A 341 -5.53 11.97 1.06
C LEU A 341 -4.96 13.36 0.69
N GLY A 342 -4.11 13.41 -0.33
CA GLY A 342 -3.51 14.66 -0.82
C GLY A 342 -4.55 15.63 -1.39
N ALA A 343 -5.65 15.12 -1.94
CA ALA A 343 -6.74 15.93 -2.47
C ALA A 343 -7.61 16.55 -1.36
N TYR A 344 -8.07 15.73 -0.38
CA TYR A 344 -9.13 16.14 0.55
C TYR A 344 -8.99 15.57 1.96
N GLY A 345 -7.82 15.05 2.36
CA GLY A 345 -7.62 14.46 3.67
C GLY A 345 -8.46 13.19 3.89
N GLU A 346 -9.03 13.02 5.09
CA GLU A 346 -9.86 11.86 5.44
C GLU A 346 -11.05 11.67 4.47
N GLU A 347 -11.77 12.74 4.13
CA GLU A 347 -12.88 12.69 3.18
C GLU A 347 -12.44 12.19 1.79
N GLY A 348 -11.22 12.56 1.36
CA GLY A 348 -10.67 12.10 0.09
C GLY A 348 -10.29 10.62 0.10
N VAL A 349 -9.77 10.11 1.21
CA VAL A 349 -9.51 8.66 1.37
C VAL A 349 -10.84 7.89 1.37
N THR A 350 -11.83 8.34 2.13
CA THR A 350 -13.18 7.75 2.13
C THR A 350 -13.75 7.71 0.72
N ARG A 351 -13.61 8.81 -0.03
CA ARG A 351 -14.11 8.87 -1.41
C ARG A 351 -13.39 7.90 -2.35
N ALA A 352 -12.08 7.75 -2.21
CA ALA A 352 -11.33 6.75 -2.97
C ALA A 352 -11.84 5.32 -2.70
N LEU A 353 -12.11 4.99 -1.44
CA LEU A 353 -12.66 3.68 -1.06
C LEU A 353 -14.08 3.46 -1.60
N GLU A 354 -14.95 4.48 -1.55
CA GLU A 354 -16.31 4.43 -2.13
C GLU A 354 -16.28 4.21 -3.65
N ILE A 355 -15.36 4.88 -4.37
CA ILE A 355 -15.19 4.69 -5.81
C ILE A 355 -14.82 3.24 -6.11
N LEU A 356 -13.77 2.72 -5.46
CA LEU A 356 -13.30 1.35 -5.66
C LEU A 356 -14.40 0.32 -5.34
N TYR A 357 -15.10 0.52 -4.22
CA TYR A 357 -16.21 -0.36 -3.83
C TYR A 357 -17.32 -0.38 -4.88
N LYS A 358 -17.77 0.80 -5.32
CA LYS A 358 -18.86 0.92 -6.29
C LYS A 358 -18.50 0.33 -7.64
N GLU A 359 -17.28 0.59 -8.13
CA GLU A 359 -16.79 0.03 -9.39
C GLU A 359 -16.69 -1.49 -9.32
N MET A 360 -16.23 -2.04 -8.18
CA MET A 360 -16.12 -3.47 -7.97
C MET A 360 -17.50 -4.13 -7.91
N ASP A 361 -18.46 -3.60 -7.13
CA ASP A 361 -19.82 -4.10 -7.00
C ASP A 361 -20.56 -4.15 -8.35
N ILE A 362 -20.49 -3.05 -9.10
CA ILE A 362 -21.13 -2.96 -10.41
C ILE A 362 -20.47 -3.93 -11.42
N SER A 363 -19.15 -4.03 -11.42
CA SER A 363 -18.43 -4.94 -12.32
C SER A 363 -18.75 -6.41 -12.00
N MET A 364 -18.80 -6.77 -10.72
CA MET A 364 -19.20 -8.10 -10.28
C MET A 364 -20.64 -8.42 -10.73
N ALA A 365 -21.57 -7.46 -10.62
CA ALA A 365 -22.94 -7.63 -11.11
C ALA A 365 -22.99 -7.90 -12.62
N PHE A 366 -22.22 -7.15 -13.44
CA PHE A 366 -22.16 -7.37 -14.88
C PHE A 366 -21.51 -8.69 -15.28
N THR A 367 -20.74 -9.32 -14.40
CA THR A 367 -20.20 -10.66 -14.63
C THR A 367 -21.12 -11.76 -14.13
N GLY A 368 -22.28 -11.42 -13.53
CA GLY A 368 -23.32 -12.34 -13.11
C GLY A 368 -23.10 -12.98 -11.73
N TYR A 369 -22.31 -12.38 -10.87
CA TYR A 369 -22.04 -12.85 -9.51
C TYR A 369 -22.62 -11.92 -8.46
N ARG A 370 -23.15 -12.49 -7.38
CA ARG A 370 -23.73 -11.74 -6.24
C ARG A 370 -22.81 -11.71 -5.03
N ASN A 371 -21.93 -12.68 -4.90
CA ASN A 371 -20.98 -12.76 -3.79
C ASN A 371 -19.57 -12.83 -4.33
N ILE A 372 -18.69 -12.01 -3.79
CA ILE A 372 -17.28 -12.01 -4.19
C ILE A 372 -16.61 -13.36 -3.99
N GLN A 373 -17.02 -14.12 -2.98
CA GLN A 373 -16.48 -15.44 -2.68
C GLN A 373 -16.79 -16.49 -3.76
N ASP A 374 -17.84 -16.27 -4.56
CA ASP A 374 -18.23 -17.17 -5.66
C ASP A 374 -17.50 -16.83 -6.97
N VAL A 375 -16.78 -15.69 -7.01
CA VAL A 375 -16.07 -15.22 -8.21
C VAL A 375 -14.79 -16.02 -8.41
N ASP A 376 -14.61 -16.53 -9.61
CA ASP A 376 -13.45 -17.26 -10.07
C ASP A 376 -12.95 -16.75 -11.45
N SER A 377 -11.95 -17.42 -12.04
CA SER A 377 -11.37 -17.04 -13.33
C SER A 377 -12.34 -17.13 -14.51
N SER A 378 -13.49 -17.80 -14.37
CA SER A 378 -14.50 -17.91 -15.42
C SER A 378 -15.12 -16.57 -15.83
N ILE A 379 -15.04 -15.55 -14.98
CA ILE A 379 -15.47 -14.18 -15.33
C ILE A 379 -14.52 -13.50 -16.31
N LEU A 380 -13.33 -14.06 -16.56
CA LEU A 380 -12.33 -13.49 -17.42
C LEU A 380 -12.35 -14.18 -18.81
N ARG A 381 -12.08 -13.40 -19.87
CA ARG A 381 -11.71 -13.97 -21.16
C ARG A 381 -10.22 -14.30 -21.11
N SER A 382 -9.82 -15.41 -21.72
CA SER A 382 -8.41 -15.74 -21.87
C SER A 382 -7.67 -14.58 -22.56
N THR A 383 -6.58 -14.20 -22.00
CA THR A 383 -5.72 -13.09 -22.47
C THR A 383 -4.61 -13.67 -23.32
N ARG A 384 -3.98 -12.84 -24.17
CA ARG A 384 -2.88 -13.32 -25.06
C ARG A 384 -1.73 -13.98 -24.29
N TRP A 385 -1.41 -13.50 -23.09
CA TRP A 385 -0.34 -14.05 -22.27
C TRP A 385 -0.76 -15.28 -21.43
N ALA A 386 -2.06 -15.54 -21.26
CA ALA A 386 -2.57 -16.76 -20.61
C ALA A 386 -2.87 -17.89 -21.63
N GLN A 387 -2.69 -17.67 -22.92
CA GLN A 387 -2.89 -18.69 -23.96
C GLN A 387 -1.62 -19.48 -24.28
N ASP A 388 -0.45 -18.94 -23.90
CA ASP A 388 0.84 -19.57 -24.19
C ASP A 388 1.29 -20.55 -23.09
N GLU A 389 0.51 -20.71 -21.99
CA GLU A 389 0.85 -21.52 -20.81
C GLU A 389 -0.19 -22.59 -20.42
N PHE A 390 -1.23 -22.84 -21.28
CA PHE A 390 -2.19 -23.94 -21.05
C PHE A 390 -2.35 -24.85 -22.24
#